data_a599b48fdfd7896a55490612967aef4f
#
_entry.id   a599b48fdfd7896a55490612967aef4f
#
_cell.length_a   1.000
_cell.length_b   1.000
_cell.length_c   1.000
_cell.angle_alpha   90.00
_cell.angle_beta   90.00
_cell.angle_gamma   90.00
#
_symmetry.space_group_name_H-M   'P 1'
#
loop_
_entity.id
_entity.type
_entity.pdbx_description
1 polymer ?
#
loop_
_entity_poly.entity_id
_entity_poly.type
_entity_poly.pdbx_seq_one_letter_code
_entity_poly.pdbx_strand_id
1 'polypeptide(L)'
;MSQQHLKFGIITSENDFCSFVKQFSSLGIIKSTYKLSKEVYFSGCSIESLQRHVTEKDARNGQVLEQDVLIQPWQFADLIYKSVVYSNDYKGVIDLKDNMFLLALVETNEYISFVTSDLIKELHSGFDISLFMYGFGGEQFKYETQFIFFQNLIRELYIIFTISKKYKSVIIPEEIVKQEIGVEWKDLVLVLFGIFIDSLFHQDINEAVRYLTFDSGKNKEEIFKKVTEYYSADYDTIRNSNLGRQIFYVKPYIKTQRNGLLTASVYFNQFIVEHSVFWIIRNYYLNKPKNERQTFTDEFGRLFEHYLEELFISYKVNYEKVPEEKEKRADWHLTIGHYNILIEQKSAVLPINIKQQLTDFKAYKKEVHKTIHKALTQLETTEKDLHIDKPIKIILCYDNYIDANILPHVFEEDFPVVNDGRYFVANIMEIEMFTELASTNFSLFEIVIEDMLRRNTKDNGEGLSLLKIMRDNGYNKDSYWTSPIFDEYKNLLKDIKDRHKFFKDK
;
A
#
# COMPACT_ATOMS: atom_id res chain seq x y z
N MET A 1 -17.56 -27.49 29.71
CA MET A 1 -17.12 -26.09 29.56
C MET A 1 -18.36 -25.27 29.27
N SER A 2 -18.71 -24.33 30.15
CA SER A 2 -19.85 -23.44 29.95
C SER A 2 -19.62 -22.62 28.70
N GLN A 3 -20.59 -22.61 27.77
CA GLN A 3 -20.60 -21.67 26.66
C GLN A 3 -20.58 -20.25 27.27
N GLN A 4 -19.43 -19.57 27.21
CA GLN A 4 -19.38 -18.16 27.55
C GLN A 4 -20.15 -17.42 26.45
N HIS A 5 -21.30 -16.87 26.83
CA HIS A 5 -22.05 -16.00 25.91
C HIS A 5 -21.32 -14.68 25.79
N LEU A 6 -20.83 -14.37 24.59
CA LEU A 6 -20.26 -13.06 24.28
C LEU A 6 -21.33 -11.98 24.35
N LYS A 7 -20.96 -10.81 24.82
CA LYS A 7 -21.85 -9.65 24.89
C LYS A 7 -21.48 -8.68 23.77
N PHE A 8 -22.37 -8.53 22.84
CA PHE A 8 -22.34 -7.49 21.80
C PHE A 8 -23.23 -6.33 22.23
N GLY A 9 -22.90 -5.11 21.85
CA GLY A 9 -23.70 -3.97 22.22
C GLY A 9 -23.16 -2.69 21.54
N ILE A 10 -23.90 -1.60 21.69
CA ILE A 10 -23.50 -0.32 21.11
C ILE A 10 -22.21 0.16 21.77
N ILE A 11 -21.20 0.50 20.98
CA ILE A 11 -19.94 1.09 21.43
C ILE A 11 -20.11 2.60 21.44
N THR A 12 -20.12 3.19 22.62
CA THR A 12 -20.26 4.63 22.81
C THR A 12 -19.08 5.26 23.52
N SER A 13 -18.11 4.45 23.93
CA SER A 13 -16.90 4.90 24.59
C SER A 13 -15.73 3.93 24.41
N GLU A 14 -14.52 4.41 24.64
CA GLU A 14 -13.31 3.56 24.70
C GLU A 14 -13.45 2.46 25.75
N ASN A 15 -14.12 2.74 26.88
CA ASN A 15 -14.33 1.75 27.94
C ASN A 15 -15.25 0.62 27.50
N ASP A 16 -16.29 0.92 26.70
CA ASP A 16 -17.20 -0.09 26.15
C ASP A 16 -16.43 -1.01 25.23
N PHE A 17 -15.64 -0.44 24.33
CA PHE A 17 -14.82 -1.20 23.40
C PHE A 17 -13.76 -2.05 24.12
N CYS A 18 -13.08 -1.49 25.12
CA CYS A 18 -12.15 -2.22 25.97
C CYS A 18 -12.83 -3.42 26.65
N SER A 19 -14.04 -3.22 27.18
CA SER A 19 -14.81 -4.28 27.85
C SER A 19 -15.26 -5.36 26.86
N PHE A 20 -15.60 -4.96 25.66
CA PHE A 20 -15.94 -5.87 24.56
C PHE A 20 -14.74 -6.72 24.16
N VAL A 21 -13.58 -6.10 23.85
CA VAL A 21 -12.38 -6.81 23.39
C VAL A 21 -11.85 -7.79 24.44
N LYS A 22 -11.97 -7.48 25.72
CA LYS A 22 -11.56 -8.38 26.83
C LYS A 22 -12.30 -9.71 26.89
N GLN A 23 -13.41 -9.86 26.16
CA GLN A 23 -14.13 -11.13 26.07
C GLN A 23 -13.36 -12.19 25.25
N PHE A 24 -12.43 -11.75 24.40
CA PHE A 24 -11.64 -12.61 23.51
C PHE A 24 -10.21 -12.77 23.99
N SER A 25 -9.59 -13.91 23.71
CA SER A 25 -8.14 -14.01 23.80
C SER A 25 -7.49 -13.37 22.58
N SER A 26 -6.34 -12.73 22.77
CA SER A 26 -5.57 -12.15 21.67
C SER A 26 -5.18 -13.24 20.65
N LEU A 27 -4.80 -14.44 21.13
CA LEU A 27 -4.51 -15.59 20.28
C LEU A 27 -5.72 -16.02 19.43
N GLY A 28 -6.92 -16.02 20.02
CA GLY A 28 -8.16 -16.34 19.30
C GLY A 28 -8.43 -15.36 18.16
N ILE A 29 -8.28 -14.06 18.39
CA ILE A 29 -8.42 -13.02 17.37
C ILE A 29 -7.36 -13.20 16.27
N ILE A 30 -6.08 -13.39 16.62
CA ILE A 30 -5.00 -13.59 15.66
C ILE A 30 -5.28 -14.81 14.75
N LYS A 31 -5.73 -15.93 15.31
CA LYS A 31 -6.07 -17.13 14.55
C LYS A 31 -7.26 -16.92 13.59
N SER A 32 -8.31 -16.27 14.09
CA SER A 32 -9.51 -16.01 13.29
C SER A 32 -9.23 -15.02 12.17
N THR A 33 -8.44 -13.99 12.44
CA THR A 33 -7.99 -13.02 11.44
C THR A 33 -7.21 -13.70 10.31
N TYR A 34 -6.25 -14.55 10.65
CA TYR A 34 -5.49 -15.28 9.64
C TYR A 34 -6.41 -16.15 8.77
N LYS A 35 -7.31 -16.93 9.39
CA LYS A 35 -8.24 -17.79 8.65
C LYS A 35 -9.06 -16.99 7.65
N LEU A 36 -9.69 -15.91 8.10
CA LEU A 36 -10.53 -15.07 7.25
C LEU A 36 -9.72 -14.32 6.19
N SER A 37 -8.54 -13.80 6.52
CA SER A 37 -7.67 -13.12 5.55
C SER A 37 -7.26 -14.03 4.41
N LYS A 38 -7.03 -15.31 4.69
CA LYS A 38 -6.74 -16.32 3.68
C LYS A 38 -7.95 -16.59 2.78
N GLU A 39 -9.13 -16.75 3.34
CA GLU A 39 -10.37 -16.95 2.58
C GLU A 39 -10.62 -15.77 1.63
N VAL A 40 -10.54 -14.55 2.12
CA VAL A 40 -10.73 -13.33 1.33
C VAL A 40 -9.65 -13.22 0.24
N TYR A 41 -8.40 -13.55 0.56
CA TYR A 41 -7.30 -13.53 -0.39
C TYR A 41 -7.53 -14.47 -1.59
N PHE A 42 -7.97 -15.71 -1.34
CA PHE A 42 -8.24 -16.69 -2.39
C PHE A 42 -9.53 -16.44 -3.19
N SER A 43 -10.52 -15.79 -2.60
CA SER A 43 -11.77 -15.49 -3.30
C SER A 43 -11.64 -14.36 -4.33
N GLY A 44 -10.49 -13.70 -4.38
CA GLY A 44 -10.30 -12.48 -5.16
C GLY A 44 -10.98 -11.27 -4.50
N CYS A 45 -10.53 -10.08 -4.79
CA CYS A 45 -11.06 -8.85 -4.17
C CYS A 45 -12.32 -8.32 -4.86
N SER A 46 -13.31 -9.18 -5.18
CA SER A 46 -14.63 -8.69 -5.58
C SER A 46 -15.38 -8.19 -4.35
N ILE A 47 -16.22 -7.17 -4.51
CA ILE A 47 -17.08 -6.66 -3.42
C ILE A 47 -17.93 -7.79 -2.82
N GLU A 48 -18.43 -8.68 -3.64
CA GLU A 48 -19.24 -9.85 -3.22
C GLU A 48 -18.44 -10.81 -2.34
N SER A 49 -17.14 -11.01 -2.61
CA SER A 49 -16.29 -11.87 -1.79
C SER A 49 -15.94 -11.25 -0.45
N LEU A 50 -16.05 -9.94 -0.32
CA LEU A 50 -15.80 -9.19 0.90
C LEU A 50 -17.05 -9.06 1.80
N GLN A 51 -18.25 -9.40 1.27
CA GLN A 51 -19.48 -9.40 2.06
C GLN A 51 -19.73 -10.76 2.70
N ARG A 52 -20.17 -10.74 3.94
CA ARG A 52 -20.63 -11.95 4.67
C ARG A 52 -21.92 -11.62 5.38
N HIS A 53 -22.89 -12.53 5.24
CA HIS A 53 -24.12 -12.46 6.01
C HIS A 53 -23.94 -13.11 7.36
N VAL A 54 -24.28 -12.41 8.43
CA VAL A 54 -24.18 -12.90 9.80
C VAL A 54 -25.58 -12.95 10.39
N THR A 55 -25.94 -14.14 10.85
CA THR A 55 -27.16 -14.36 11.63
C THR A 55 -26.75 -14.85 13.01
N GLU A 56 -26.97 -14.06 14.04
CA GLU A 56 -26.68 -14.44 15.43
C GLU A 56 -27.86 -14.07 16.32
N LYS A 57 -28.16 -14.94 17.27
CA LYS A 57 -29.19 -14.67 18.25
C LYS A 57 -28.57 -13.97 19.45
N ASP A 58 -29.02 -12.74 19.72
CA ASP A 58 -28.61 -12.01 20.92
C ASP A 58 -29.02 -12.80 22.17
N ALA A 59 -28.03 -13.20 22.95
CA ALA A 59 -28.25 -13.98 24.17
C ALA A 59 -29.02 -13.24 25.28
N ARG A 60 -29.15 -11.91 25.19
CA ARG A 60 -29.77 -11.08 26.22
C ARG A 60 -31.29 -10.96 26.01
N ASN A 61 -31.73 -10.79 24.78
CA ASN A 61 -33.13 -10.50 24.46
C ASN A 61 -33.74 -11.47 23.47
N GLY A 62 -32.96 -12.40 22.96
CA GLY A 62 -33.42 -13.39 21.99
C GLY A 62 -33.68 -12.87 20.60
N GLN A 63 -33.33 -11.60 20.31
CA GLN A 63 -33.42 -11.04 18.97
C GLN A 63 -32.41 -11.69 18.03
N VAL A 64 -32.84 -11.90 16.81
CA VAL A 64 -31.95 -12.35 15.74
C VAL A 64 -31.32 -11.13 15.11
N LEU A 65 -30.02 -11.03 15.18
CA LEU A 65 -29.24 -10.03 14.45
C LEU A 65 -28.92 -10.62 13.08
N GLU A 66 -29.49 -10.02 12.04
CA GLU A 66 -29.14 -10.29 10.66
C GLU A 66 -28.43 -9.07 10.11
N GLN A 67 -27.18 -9.25 9.72
CA GLN A 67 -26.38 -8.14 9.22
C GLN A 67 -25.40 -8.60 8.15
N ASP A 68 -25.31 -7.81 7.09
CA ASP A 68 -24.25 -7.94 6.11
C ASP A 68 -22.99 -7.22 6.61
N VAL A 69 -21.91 -7.97 6.71
CA VAL A 69 -20.62 -7.47 7.14
C VAL A 69 -19.72 -7.30 5.94
N LEU A 70 -19.30 -6.08 5.67
CA LEU A 70 -18.22 -5.82 4.73
C LEU A 70 -16.88 -6.06 5.42
N ILE A 71 -16.12 -7.02 4.88
CA ILE A 71 -14.82 -7.38 5.40
C ILE A 71 -13.75 -6.59 4.67
N GLN A 72 -12.98 -5.84 5.43
CA GLN A 72 -11.87 -5.06 4.90
C GLN A 72 -10.56 -5.43 5.60
N PRO A 73 -9.46 -5.68 4.88
CA PRO A 73 -8.21 -6.13 5.48
C PRO A 73 -7.64 -5.22 6.57
N TRP A 74 -7.90 -3.90 6.52
CA TRP A 74 -7.44 -2.97 7.55
C TRP A 74 -8.13 -3.18 8.92
N GLN A 75 -9.38 -3.70 8.94
CA GLN A 75 -10.09 -4.05 10.17
C GLN A 75 -9.34 -5.13 10.97
N PHE A 76 -8.62 -6.01 10.27
CA PHE A 76 -7.82 -7.04 10.91
C PHE A 76 -6.72 -6.43 11.79
N ALA A 77 -6.04 -5.41 11.28
CA ALA A 77 -5.01 -4.71 12.03
C ALA A 77 -5.57 -4.06 13.30
N ASP A 78 -6.72 -3.39 13.19
CA ASP A 78 -7.38 -2.76 14.33
C ASP A 78 -7.78 -3.77 15.40
N LEU A 79 -8.48 -4.81 15.01
CA LEU A 79 -8.97 -5.81 15.95
C LEU A 79 -7.83 -6.55 16.64
N ILE A 80 -6.77 -6.93 15.90
CA ILE A 80 -5.59 -7.57 16.49
C ILE A 80 -4.90 -6.61 17.47
N TYR A 81 -4.65 -5.36 17.03
CA TYR A 81 -3.99 -4.37 17.86
C TYR A 81 -4.74 -4.18 19.19
N LYS A 82 -6.04 -3.90 19.12
CA LYS A 82 -6.88 -3.68 20.28
C LYS A 82 -6.96 -4.93 21.19
N SER A 83 -6.99 -6.14 20.60
CA SER A 83 -6.97 -7.36 21.39
C SER A 83 -5.66 -7.54 22.14
N VAL A 84 -4.52 -7.19 21.53
CA VAL A 84 -3.22 -7.24 22.20
C VAL A 84 -3.11 -6.19 23.31
N VAL A 85 -3.69 -4.99 23.09
CA VAL A 85 -3.67 -3.91 24.08
C VAL A 85 -4.52 -4.24 25.30
N TYR A 86 -5.74 -4.75 25.10
CA TYR A 86 -6.72 -4.89 26.18
C TYR A 86 -6.91 -6.32 26.70
N SER A 87 -6.34 -7.33 26.04
CA SER A 87 -6.48 -8.74 26.41
C SER A 87 -5.12 -9.46 26.44
N ASN A 88 -5.16 -10.80 26.46
CA ASN A 88 -3.98 -11.67 26.44
C ASN A 88 -4.37 -13.07 25.90
N ASP A 89 -3.41 -14.01 25.84
CA ASP A 89 -3.63 -15.35 25.29
C ASP A 89 -4.30 -16.34 26.27
N TYR A 90 -4.47 -15.97 27.53
CA TYR A 90 -4.91 -16.89 28.59
C TYR A 90 -6.34 -16.61 29.06
N LYS A 91 -6.88 -15.45 28.75
CA LYS A 91 -8.22 -15.00 29.16
C LYS A 91 -9.12 -14.83 27.95
N GLY A 92 -10.42 -15.05 28.18
CA GLY A 92 -11.42 -14.90 27.14
C GLY A 92 -11.57 -16.11 26.22
N VAL A 93 -12.34 -15.94 25.15
CA VAL A 93 -12.62 -17.00 24.19
C VAL A 93 -11.44 -17.18 23.25
N ILE A 94 -10.88 -18.38 23.21
CA ILE A 94 -9.72 -18.73 22.36
C ILE A 94 -10.17 -19.23 20.99
N ASP A 95 -11.17 -20.10 20.94
CA ASP A 95 -11.69 -20.67 19.71
C ASP A 95 -12.98 -19.95 19.32
N LEU A 96 -12.84 -18.91 18.49
CA LEU A 96 -13.95 -18.15 17.98
C LEU A 96 -14.63 -18.91 16.84
N LYS A 97 -15.95 -18.99 16.89
CA LYS A 97 -16.75 -19.36 15.73
C LYS A 97 -16.71 -18.22 14.71
N ASP A 98 -16.83 -18.55 13.42
CA ASP A 98 -16.73 -17.57 12.32
C ASP A 98 -17.71 -16.40 12.52
N ASN A 99 -18.98 -16.68 12.83
CA ASN A 99 -19.99 -15.63 13.09
C ASN A 99 -19.61 -14.71 14.27
N MET A 100 -19.05 -15.26 15.36
CA MET A 100 -18.62 -14.45 16.50
C MET A 100 -17.46 -13.54 16.12
N PHE A 101 -16.57 -14.00 15.27
CA PHE A 101 -15.46 -13.17 14.77
C PHE A 101 -15.95 -12.07 13.82
N LEU A 102 -16.91 -12.38 12.93
CA LEU A 102 -17.53 -11.39 12.06
C LEU A 102 -18.26 -10.30 12.87
N LEU A 103 -19.00 -10.68 13.91
CA LEU A 103 -19.61 -9.70 14.82
C LEU A 103 -18.55 -8.87 15.56
N ALA A 104 -17.41 -9.44 15.93
CA ALA A 104 -16.32 -8.67 16.51
C ALA A 104 -15.73 -7.63 15.54
N LEU A 105 -15.72 -7.92 14.24
CA LEU A 105 -15.37 -6.93 13.21
C LEU A 105 -16.41 -5.82 13.10
N VAL A 106 -17.72 -6.14 13.21
CA VAL A 106 -18.79 -5.12 13.24
C VAL A 106 -18.60 -4.18 14.42
N GLU A 107 -18.41 -4.69 15.62
CA GLU A 107 -18.21 -3.87 16.83
C GLU A 107 -16.94 -3.01 16.73
N THR A 108 -15.89 -3.54 16.07
CA THR A 108 -14.68 -2.77 15.78
C THR A 108 -14.96 -1.61 14.81
N ASN A 109 -15.79 -1.83 13.80
CA ASN A 109 -16.22 -0.77 12.89
C ASN A 109 -17.09 0.28 13.58
N GLU A 110 -17.97 -0.13 14.48
CA GLU A 110 -18.78 0.82 15.28
C GLU A 110 -17.87 1.70 16.12
N TYR A 111 -16.85 1.13 16.77
CA TYR A 111 -15.85 1.92 17.49
C TYR A 111 -15.10 2.90 16.59
N ILE A 112 -14.65 2.45 15.43
CA ILE A 112 -13.95 3.31 14.47
C ILE A 112 -14.88 4.43 13.98
N SER A 113 -16.14 4.10 13.70
CA SER A 113 -17.15 5.10 13.31
C SER A 113 -17.41 6.14 14.40
N PHE A 114 -17.43 5.72 15.66
CA PHE A 114 -17.54 6.60 16.81
C PHE A 114 -16.35 7.57 16.89
N VAL A 115 -15.12 7.08 16.86
CA VAL A 115 -13.90 7.92 16.89
C VAL A 115 -13.86 8.86 15.68
N THR A 116 -14.21 8.33 14.51
CA THR A 116 -14.23 9.11 13.25
C THR A 116 -15.29 10.21 13.28
N SER A 117 -16.47 9.95 13.85
CA SER A 117 -17.55 10.94 13.96
C SER A 117 -17.14 12.13 14.81
N ASP A 118 -16.40 11.90 15.88
CA ASP A 118 -15.91 12.99 16.72
C ASP A 118 -14.84 13.81 15.99
N LEU A 119 -13.95 13.16 15.24
CA LEU A 119 -12.96 13.85 14.41
C LEU A 119 -13.64 14.66 13.28
N ILE A 120 -14.68 14.12 12.62
CA ILE A 120 -15.43 14.83 11.56
C ILE A 120 -16.10 16.08 12.11
N LYS A 121 -16.60 16.06 13.34
CA LYS A 121 -17.20 17.25 13.98
C LYS A 121 -16.20 18.40 14.19
N GLU A 122 -14.90 18.06 14.30
CA GLU A 122 -13.83 19.05 14.43
C GLU A 122 -13.40 19.64 13.07
N LEU A 123 -13.80 19.04 11.96
CA LEU A 123 -13.47 19.51 10.62
C LEU A 123 -14.42 20.64 10.18
N HIS A 124 -13.87 21.77 9.77
CA HIS A 124 -14.62 23.00 9.58
C HIS A 124 -14.97 23.35 8.13
N SER A 125 -14.47 22.59 7.15
CA SER A 125 -14.72 22.89 5.73
C SER A 125 -14.99 21.62 4.91
N GLY A 126 -15.69 21.76 3.77
CA GLY A 126 -15.87 20.66 2.82
C GLY A 126 -14.56 20.11 2.29
N PHE A 127 -13.54 20.94 2.18
CA PHE A 127 -12.16 20.57 1.86
C PHE A 127 -11.56 19.62 2.91
N ASP A 128 -11.72 19.92 4.18
CA ASP A 128 -11.20 19.08 5.26
C ASP A 128 -11.86 17.69 5.26
N ILE A 129 -13.18 17.66 5.03
CA ILE A 129 -13.94 16.40 4.95
C ILE A 129 -13.50 15.57 3.75
N SER A 130 -13.34 16.17 2.57
CA SER A 130 -12.87 15.47 1.37
C SER A 130 -11.49 14.88 1.58
N LEU A 131 -10.53 15.65 2.08
CA LEU A 131 -9.17 15.15 2.38
C LEU A 131 -9.18 14.06 3.45
N PHE A 132 -10.04 14.18 4.45
CA PHE A 132 -10.21 13.14 5.45
C PHE A 132 -10.70 11.82 4.83
N MET A 133 -11.73 11.89 3.99
CA MET A 133 -12.24 10.70 3.28
C MET A 133 -11.18 10.07 2.37
N TYR A 134 -10.35 10.87 1.72
CA TYR A 134 -9.24 10.39 0.92
C TYR A 134 -8.10 9.77 1.75
N GLY A 135 -7.77 10.35 2.88
CA GLY A 135 -6.83 9.76 3.82
C GLY A 135 -7.30 8.39 4.32
N PHE A 136 -8.61 8.25 4.53
CA PHE A 136 -9.26 6.99 4.89
C PHE A 136 -9.23 6.00 3.73
N GLY A 137 -9.58 6.44 2.52
CA GLY A 137 -9.54 5.64 1.30
C GLY A 137 -8.14 5.16 0.95
N GLY A 138 -7.12 5.97 1.21
CA GLY A 138 -5.71 5.60 0.99
C GLY A 138 -5.25 4.36 1.76
N GLU A 139 -5.88 4.03 2.88
CA GLU A 139 -5.68 2.74 3.55
C GLU A 139 -6.36 1.59 2.82
N GLN A 140 -7.51 1.84 2.22
CA GLN A 140 -8.30 0.85 1.50
C GLN A 140 -7.63 0.47 0.18
N PHE A 141 -7.12 1.45 -0.56
CA PHE A 141 -6.50 1.26 -1.88
C PHE A 141 -5.24 0.37 -1.86
N LYS A 142 -4.52 0.29 -0.75
CA LYS A 142 -3.38 -0.65 -0.62
C LYS A 142 -3.79 -2.11 -0.82
N TYR A 143 -5.03 -2.44 -0.55
CA TYR A 143 -5.56 -3.79 -0.67
C TYR A 143 -6.26 -4.04 -2.00
N GLU A 144 -6.67 -2.99 -2.68
CA GLU A 144 -7.29 -3.08 -4.01
C GLU A 144 -6.28 -3.27 -5.14
N THR A 145 -5.02 -2.89 -4.92
CA THR A 145 -3.93 -3.04 -5.90
C THR A 145 -3.35 -4.46 -5.99
N GLN A 146 -3.93 -5.43 -5.29
CA GLN A 146 -3.46 -6.82 -5.24
C GLN A 146 -3.41 -7.56 -6.59
N PHE A 147 -3.92 -6.96 -7.63
CA PHE A 147 -4.04 -7.63 -8.93
C PHE A 147 -2.73 -7.75 -9.70
N ILE A 148 -1.66 -7.07 -9.30
CA ILE A 148 -0.37 -7.13 -9.98
C ILE A 148 0.66 -7.66 -8.99
N PHE A 149 0.70 -8.97 -8.93
CA PHE A 149 1.52 -9.74 -8.01
C PHE A 149 3.01 -9.40 -8.18
N PHE A 150 3.63 -8.91 -7.11
CA PHE A 150 5.06 -8.55 -7.03
C PHE A 150 5.56 -7.45 -7.96
N GLN A 151 4.69 -6.70 -8.61
CA GLN A 151 5.12 -5.60 -9.44
C GLN A 151 5.88 -4.54 -8.64
N ASN A 152 5.38 -4.19 -7.47
CA ASN A 152 6.05 -3.22 -6.60
C ASN A 152 7.43 -3.73 -6.20
N LEU A 153 7.56 -5.01 -5.84
CA LEU A 153 8.86 -5.61 -5.53
C LEU A 153 9.83 -5.49 -6.71
N ILE A 154 9.42 -5.88 -7.91
CA ILE A 154 10.28 -5.83 -9.09
C ILE A 154 10.73 -4.41 -9.40
N ARG A 155 9.81 -3.44 -9.35
CA ARG A 155 10.12 -2.02 -9.56
C ARG A 155 11.10 -1.51 -8.51
N GLU A 156 10.84 -1.80 -7.25
CA GLU A 156 11.72 -1.38 -6.16
C GLU A 156 13.12 -1.97 -6.30
N LEU A 157 13.22 -3.25 -6.59
CA LEU A 157 14.51 -3.89 -6.84
C LEU A 157 15.22 -3.27 -8.05
N TYR A 158 14.50 -2.98 -9.13
CA TYR A 158 15.08 -2.33 -10.31
C TYR A 158 15.61 -0.93 -9.99
N ILE A 159 14.81 -0.09 -9.34
CA ILE A 159 15.23 1.27 -8.96
C ILE A 159 16.41 1.22 -7.99
N ILE A 160 16.30 0.40 -6.95
CA ILE A 160 17.23 0.39 -5.83
C ILE A 160 18.56 -0.28 -6.19
N PHE A 161 18.57 -1.36 -6.97
CA PHE A 161 19.80 -2.10 -7.28
C PHE A 161 20.33 -1.84 -8.68
N THR A 162 19.48 -1.78 -9.70
CA THR A 162 19.96 -1.61 -11.08
C THR A 162 20.18 -0.15 -11.42
N ILE A 163 19.19 0.71 -11.21
CA ILE A 163 19.29 2.15 -11.50
C ILE A 163 20.36 2.79 -10.60
N SER A 164 20.35 2.50 -9.29
CA SER A 164 21.34 3.06 -8.37
C SER A 164 22.76 2.74 -8.78
N LYS A 165 23.03 1.51 -9.20
CA LYS A 165 24.36 1.07 -9.68
C LYS A 165 24.72 1.71 -11.02
N LYS A 166 23.77 1.72 -11.98
CA LYS A 166 23.99 2.29 -13.31
C LYS A 166 24.34 3.77 -13.26
N TYR A 167 23.64 4.52 -12.40
CA TYR A 167 23.80 5.96 -12.26
C TYR A 167 24.66 6.38 -11.05
N LYS A 168 25.42 5.44 -10.48
CA LYS A 168 26.40 5.68 -9.40
C LYS A 168 25.80 6.43 -8.21
N SER A 169 24.70 5.90 -7.70
CA SER A 169 24.05 6.42 -6.51
C SER A 169 24.98 6.39 -5.28
N VAL A 170 24.79 7.36 -4.40
CA VAL A 170 25.42 7.33 -3.07
C VAL A 170 24.77 6.33 -2.12
N ILE A 171 23.57 5.81 -2.48
CA ILE A 171 22.90 4.74 -1.76
C ILE A 171 23.52 3.41 -2.18
N ILE A 172 24.08 2.67 -1.23
CA ILE A 172 24.63 1.31 -1.43
C ILE A 172 23.69 0.31 -0.75
N PRO A 173 22.65 -0.16 -1.47
CA PRO A 173 21.57 -0.90 -0.85
C PRO A 173 22.00 -2.24 -0.27
N GLU A 174 22.97 -2.92 -0.90
CA GLU A 174 23.49 -4.19 -0.42
C GLU A 174 24.12 -4.08 0.97
N GLU A 175 24.92 -3.02 1.20
CA GLU A 175 25.57 -2.77 2.48
C GLU A 175 24.54 -2.42 3.56
N ILE A 176 23.54 -1.60 3.22
CA ILE A 176 22.49 -1.18 4.14
C ILE A 176 21.67 -2.39 4.60
N VAL A 177 21.20 -3.22 3.68
CA VAL A 177 20.43 -4.43 4.03
C VAL A 177 21.25 -5.36 4.92
N LYS A 178 22.54 -5.55 4.58
CA LYS A 178 23.44 -6.38 5.37
C LYS A 178 23.70 -5.80 6.76
N GLN A 179 23.83 -4.47 6.87
CA GLN A 179 24.01 -3.80 8.16
C GLN A 179 22.76 -3.88 9.04
N GLU A 180 21.58 -3.64 8.48
CA GLU A 180 20.34 -3.58 9.25
C GLU A 180 19.79 -4.94 9.65
N ILE A 181 19.95 -5.97 8.80
CA ILE A 181 19.35 -7.31 9.02
C ILE A 181 20.41 -8.38 9.25
N GLY A 182 21.62 -8.17 8.73
CA GLY A 182 22.70 -9.15 8.82
C GLY A 182 22.62 -10.29 7.82
N VAL A 183 21.91 -10.08 6.69
CA VAL A 183 21.78 -11.04 5.60
C VAL A 183 21.98 -10.35 4.24
N GLU A 184 22.27 -11.12 3.19
CA GLU A 184 22.29 -10.60 1.84
C GLU A 184 20.84 -10.27 1.37
N TRP A 185 20.67 -9.23 0.54
CA TRP A 185 19.34 -8.82 0.10
C TRP A 185 18.56 -9.91 -0.65
N LYS A 186 19.26 -10.76 -1.44
CA LYS A 186 18.62 -11.89 -2.13
C LYS A 186 18.07 -12.94 -1.15
N ASP A 187 18.81 -13.20 -0.07
CA ASP A 187 18.35 -14.10 0.99
C ASP A 187 17.17 -13.52 1.75
N LEU A 188 17.18 -12.19 1.99
CA LEU A 188 16.03 -11.48 2.57
C LEU A 188 14.77 -11.70 1.71
N VAL A 189 14.85 -11.39 0.41
CA VAL A 189 13.71 -11.54 -0.51
C VAL A 189 13.25 -12.99 -0.58
N LEU A 190 14.19 -13.96 -0.64
CA LEU A 190 13.87 -15.39 -0.63
C LEU A 190 13.09 -15.80 0.63
N VAL A 191 13.53 -15.36 1.81
CA VAL A 191 12.87 -15.69 3.08
C VAL A 191 11.49 -15.08 3.15
N LEU A 192 11.35 -13.79 2.83
CA LEU A 192 10.07 -13.10 2.90
C LEU A 192 9.06 -13.68 1.90
N PHE A 193 9.50 -13.95 0.69
CA PHE A 193 8.68 -14.62 -0.32
C PHE A 193 8.26 -16.02 0.13
N GLY A 194 9.18 -16.78 0.70
CA GLY A 194 8.89 -18.12 1.22
C GLY A 194 7.89 -18.10 2.35
N ILE A 195 8.02 -17.16 3.30
CA ILE A 195 7.03 -16.97 4.37
C ILE A 195 5.68 -16.57 3.79
N PHE A 196 5.65 -15.67 2.81
CA PHE A 196 4.40 -15.27 2.16
C PHE A 196 3.70 -16.50 1.53
N ILE A 197 4.39 -17.29 0.71
CA ILE A 197 3.82 -18.49 0.08
C ILE A 197 3.36 -19.50 1.14
N ASP A 198 4.19 -19.76 2.15
CA ASP A 198 3.82 -20.70 3.21
C ASP A 198 2.61 -20.21 4.00
N SER A 199 2.48 -18.89 4.21
CA SER A 199 1.36 -18.29 4.93
C SER A 199 0.00 -18.43 4.20
N LEU A 200 0.00 -18.83 2.95
CA LEU A 200 -1.23 -19.23 2.26
C LEU A 200 -1.78 -20.58 2.77
N PHE A 201 -0.97 -21.36 3.48
CA PHE A 201 -1.31 -22.69 3.97
C PHE A 201 -1.20 -22.81 5.50
N HIS A 202 -0.16 -22.22 6.10
CA HIS A 202 0.18 -22.35 7.50
C HIS A 202 0.25 -20.97 8.18
N GLN A 203 -0.24 -20.89 9.41
CA GLN A 203 -0.16 -19.67 10.20
C GLN A 203 1.19 -19.52 10.94
N ASP A 204 1.78 -20.64 11.37
CA ASP A 204 3.09 -20.64 12.03
C ASP A 204 4.18 -20.43 10.97
N ILE A 205 4.81 -19.28 10.99
CA ILE A 205 5.82 -18.93 10.00
C ILE A 205 7.10 -19.77 10.08
N ASN A 206 7.35 -20.46 11.20
CA ASN A 206 8.50 -21.35 11.32
C ASN A 206 8.43 -22.55 10.37
N GLU A 207 7.24 -22.91 9.89
CA GLU A 207 7.07 -23.95 8.89
C GLU A 207 7.75 -23.58 7.55
N ALA A 208 7.78 -22.32 7.18
CA ALA A 208 8.32 -21.84 5.92
C ALA A 208 9.80 -22.23 5.71
N VAL A 209 10.58 -22.27 6.78
CA VAL A 209 12.01 -22.62 6.68
C VAL A 209 12.24 -24.03 6.07
N ARG A 210 11.30 -24.94 6.22
CA ARG A 210 11.39 -26.31 5.69
C ARG A 210 11.38 -26.36 4.17
N TYR A 211 10.71 -25.40 3.54
CA TYR A 211 10.49 -25.34 2.11
C TYR A 211 11.55 -24.51 1.35
N LEU A 212 12.36 -23.72 2.07
CA LEU A 212 13.37 -22.87 1.46
C LEU A 212 14.67 -23.63 1.17
N THR A 213 15.27 -23.35 0.02
CA THR A 213 16.58 -23.87 -0.39
C THR A 213 17.53 -22.70 -0.61
N PHE A 214 18.63 -22.67 0.14
CA PHE A 214 19.68 -21.66 0.05
C PHE A 214 20.89 -22.19 -0.75
N ASP A 215 21.75 -21.27 -1.15
CA ASP A 215 22.99 -21.59 -1.79
C ASP A 215 23.88 -22.41 -0.85
N SER A 216 24.75 -23.27 -1.43
CA SER A 216 25.65 -24.12 -0.67
C SER A 216 26.53 -23.29 0.29
N GLY A 217 26.66 -23.77 1.52
CA GLY A 217 27.47 -23.13 2.55
C GLY A 217 26.76 -22.06 3.39
N LYS A 218 25.50 -21.71 3.08
CA LYS A 218 24.71 -20.77 3.91
C LYS A 218 24.00 -21.49 5.05
N ASN A 219 24.02 -20.88 6.23
CA ASN A 219 23.25 -21.36 7.39
C ASN A 219 21.79 -20.85 7.27
N LYS A 220 20.94 -21.74 6.80
CA LYS A 220 19.53 -21.48 6.53
C LYS A 220 18.75 -21.04 7.79
N GLU A 221 18.95 -21.72 8.90
CA GLU A 221 18.26 -21.45 10.16
C GLU A 221 18.67 -20.06 10.71
N GLU A 222 19.93 -19.71 10.61
CA GLU A 222 20.43 -18.41 11.04
C GLU A 222 19.87 -17.26 10.18
N ILE A 223 19.87 -17.43 8.87
CA ILE A 223 19.32 -16.42 7.94
C ILE A 223 17.82 -16.23 8.22
N PHE A 224 17.06 -17.32 8.30
CA PHE A 224 15.64 -17.29 8.58
C PHE A 224 15.35 -16.59 9.93
N LYS A 225 16.12 -16.94 10.97
CA LYS A 225 16.00 -16.35 12.29
C LYS A 225 16.22 -14.83 12.25
N LYS A 226 17.30 -14.35 11.61
CA LYS A 226 17.61 -12.93 11.50
C LYS A 226 16.47 -12.15 10.83
N VAL A 227 15.96 -12.66 9.73
CA VAL A 227 14.85 -12.02 9.01
C VAL A 227 13.57 -12.02 9.85
N THR A 228 13.22 -13.14 10.45
CA THR A 228 11.99 -13.23 11.25
C THR A 228 12.07 -12.43 12.55
N GLU A 229 13.24 -12.32 13.18
CA GLU A 229 13.45 -11.45 14.33
C GLU A 229 13.27 -9.98 13.97
N TYR A 230 13.79 -9.54 12.83
CA TYR A 230 13.64 -8.17 12.36
C TYR A 230 12.17 -7.80 12.13
N TYR A 231 11.37 -8.70 11.56
CA TYR A 231 9.97 -8.47 11.22
C TYR A 231 8.97 -8.95 12.28
N SER A 232 9.42 -9.33 13.47
CA SER A 232 8.53 -9.77 14.55
C SER A 232 8.35 -8.73 15.65
N ALA A 233 7.22 -8.79 16.34
CA ALA A 233 6.94 -8.05 17.55
C ALA A 233 6.27 -8.96 18.57
N ASP A 234 6.65 -8.83 19.84
CA ASP A 234 5.90 -9.37 20.98
C ASP A 234 4.79 -8.42 21.41
N TYR A 235 3.96 -8.85 22.35
CA TYR A 235 2.83 -8.05 22.82
C TYR A 235 3.26 -6.74 23.47
N ASP A 236 4.40 -6.71 24.15
CA ASP A 236 4.87 -5.49 24.80
C ASP A 236 5.39 -4.48 23.76
N THR A 237 6.07 -4.95 22.74
CA THR A 237 6.45 -4.12 21.58
C THR A 237 5.21 -3.54 20.88
N ILE A 238 4.17 -4.36 20.67
CA ILE A 238 2.92 -3.91 20.03
C ILE A 238 2.23 -2.86 20.90
N ARG A 239 2.09 -3.10 22.21
CA ARG A 239 1.43 -2.17 23.13
C ARG A 239 2.11 -0.82 23.24
N ASN A 240 3.45 -0.82 23.23
CA ASN A 240 4.26 0.39 23.38
C ASN A 240 4.59 1.07 22.07
N SER A 241 4.12 0.54 20.94
CA SER A 241 4.38 1.12 19.63
C SER A 241 3.59 2.41 19.42
N ASN A 242 4.28 3.47 19.01
CA ASN A 242 3.65 4.71 18.56
C ASN A 242 2.99 4.58 17.17
N LEU A 243 3.15 3.44 16.49
CA LEU A 243 2.52 3.14 15.22
C LEU A 243 1.08 2.64 15.38
N GLY A 244 0.63 2.32 16.61
CA GLY A 244 -0.68 1.73 16.81
C GLY A 244 -0.88 0.45 15.99
N ARG A 245 -2.04 0.29 15.36
CA ARG A 245 -2.38 -0.86 14.49
C ARG A 245 -1.42 -1.06 13.33
N GLN A 246 -0.74 -0.01 12.93
CA GLN A 246 0.12 0.00 11.75
C GLN A 246 1.45 -0.73 11.97
N ILE A 247 1.71 -1.14 13.20
CA ILE A 247 2.87 -1.97 13.52
C ILE A 247 2.90 -3.24 12.66
N PHE A 248 1.76 -3.79 12.26
CA PHE A 248 1.68 -5.02 11.46
C PHE A 248 2.13 -4.87 10.01
N TYR A 249 2.20 -3.64 9.48
CA TYR A 249 2.82 -3.37 8.18
C TYR A 249 4.35 -3.31 8.25
N VAL A 250 4.90 -3.18 9.46
CA VAL A 250 6.35 -3.14 9.70
C VAL A 250 6.82 -4.44 10.34
N LYS A 251 5.99 -5.03 11.19
CA LYS A 251 6.27 -6.26 11.95
C LYS A 251 5.06 -7.20 11.91
N PRO A 252 4.84 -7.89 10.77
CA PRO A 252 3.67 -8.74 10.58
C PRO A 252 3.69 -10.04 11.41
N TYR A 253 4.85 -10.40 11.98
CA TYR A 253 4.99 -11.63 12.73
C TYR A 253 4.85 -11.39 14.23
N ILE A 254 3.88 -12.03 14.83
CA ILE A 254 3.52 -11.83 16.24
C ILE A 254 4.08 -12.94 17.08
N LYS A 255 4.95 -12.59 18.03
CA LYS A 255 5.41 -13.50 19.09
C LYS A 255 4.31 -13.59 20.14
N THR A 256 3.56 -14.69 20.12
CA THR A 256 2.46 -14.91 21.06
C THR A 256 2.98 -15.29 22.44
N GLN A 257 2.19 -15.06 23.49
CA GLN A 257 2.53 -15.44 24.85
C GLN A 257 2.55 -16.97 25.06
N ARG A 258 1.97 -17.74 24.12
CA ARG A 258 1.99 -19.21 24.12
C ARG A 258 3.08 -19.81 23.22
N ASN A 259 4.15 -19.05 22.97
CA ASN A 259 5.35 -19.49 22.25
C ASN A 259 5.15 -19.81 20.76
N GLY A 260 4.18 -19.18 20.11
CA GLY A 260 4.04 -19.23 18.66
C GLY A 260 4.63 -17.99 18.01
N LEU A 261 5.16 -18.14 16.80
CA LEU A 261 5.48 -17.04 15.90
C LEU A 261 4.50 -17.09 14.73
N LEU A 262 3.45 -16.29 14.82
CA LEU A 262 2.30 -16.38 13.94
C LEU A 262 2.22 -15.17 13.01
N THR A 263 1.81 -15.40 11.77
CA THR A 263 1.35 -14.29 10.94
C THR A 263 -0.06 -13.88 11.33
N ALA A 264 -0.30 -12.57 11.33
CA ALA A 264 -1.61 -12.01 11.59
C ALA A 264 -2.53 -12.08 10.36
N SER A 265 -1.96 -11.89 9.17
CA SER A 265 -2.70 -11.85 7.91
C SER A 265 -1.78 -12.08 6.72
N VAL A 266 -2.31 -12.74 5.70
CA VAL A 266 -1.62 -12.94 4.39
C VAL A 266 -1.28 -11.60 3.74
N TYR A 267 -2.15 -10.59 3.88
CA TYR A 267 -1.96 -9.27 3.31
C TYR A 267 -0.73 -8.54 3.85
N PHE A 268 -0.48 -8.66 5.15
CA PHE A 268 0.71 -8.02 5.75
C PHE A 268 2.00 -8.68 5.27
N ASN A 269 1.97 -9.99 5.03
CA ASN A 269 3.12 -10.69 4.45
C ASN A 269 3.38 -10.24 3.01
N GLN A 270 2.33 -10.12 2.19
CA GLN A 270 2.47 -9.60 0.83
C GLN A 270 3.05 -8.18 0.84
N PHE A 271 2.52 -7.30 1.68
CA PHE A 271 3.00 -5.94 1.80
C PHE A 271 4.50 -5.88 2.14
N ILE A 272 4.95 -6.71 3.10
CA ILE A 272 6.38 -6.76 3.45
C ILE A 272 7.23 -7.30 2.30
N VAL A 273 6.77 -8.32 1.58
CA VAL A 273 7.51 -8.81 0.39
C VAL A 273 7.67 -7.69 -0.64
N GLU A 274 6.62 -6.96 -0.92
CA GLU A 274 6.60 -5.96 -1.98
C GLU A 274 7.42 -4.71 -1.66
N HIS A 275 7.53 -4.34 -0.37
CA HIS A 275 8.09 -3.04 0.03
C HIS A 275 9.27 -3.10 1.01
N SER A 276 9.71 -4.31 1.37
CA SER A 276 10.72 -4.48 2.43
C SER A 276 12.02 -3.74 2.18
N VAL A 277 12.57 -3.88 0.99
CA VAL A 277 13.90 -3.32 0.66
C VAL A 277 13.86 -1.80 0.69
N PHE A 278 12.84 -1.21 0.09
CA PHE A 278 12.65 0.24 0.13
C PHE A 278 12.58 0.78 1.56
N TRP A 279 11.75 0.15 2.42
CA TRP A 279 11.58 0.60 3.80
C TRP A 279 12.82 0.42 4.66
N ILE A 280 13.59 -0.64 4.46
CA ILE A 280 14.87 -0.85 5.16
C ILE A 280 15.82 0.31 4.85
N ILE A 281 16.01 0.62 3.57
CA ILE A 281 16.92 1.66 3.13
C ILE A 281 16.44 3.04 3.59
N ARG A 282 15.16 3.34 3.39
CA ARG A 282 14.57 4.59 3.85
C ARG A 282 14.70 4.77 5.36
N ASN A 283 14.38 3.75 6.16
CA ASN A 283 14.45 3.82 7.61
C ASN A 283 15.89 3.95 8.11
N TYR A 284 16.84 3.31 7.45
CA TYR A 284 18.26 3.52 7.72
C TYR A 284 18.62 5.01 7.68
N TYR A 285 18.22 5.72 6.63
CA TYR A 285 18.49 7.15 6.50
C TYR A 285 17.63 8.01 7.44
N LEU A 286 16.40 7.63 7.74
CA LEU A 286 15.57 8.35 8.71
C LEU A 286 16.15 8.38 10.11
N ASN A 287 16.95 7.39 10.48
CA ASN A 287 17.65 7.31 11.75
C ASN A 287 18.97 8.11 11.77
N LYS A 288 19.37 8.72 10.65
CA LYS A 288 20.55 9.54 10.51
C LYS A 288 20.28 11.02 10.82
N PRO A 289 21.32 11.86 10.99
CA PRO A 289 21.18 13.32 11.09
C PRO A 289 20.43 13.92 9.89
N LYS A 290 19.86 15.12 10.09
CA LYS A 290 18.97 15.77 9.12
C LYS A 290 19.57 15.91 7.71
N ASN A 291 20.84 16.23 7.59
CA ASN A 291 21.56 16.34 6.32
C ASN A 291 21.60 15.00 5.55
N GLU A 292 21.81 13.89 6.25
CA GLU A 292 21.84 12.57 5.62
C GLU A 292 20.44 12.08 5.25
N ARG A 293 19.40 12.44 6.02
CA ARG A 293 17.99 12.17 5.64
C ARG A 293 17.63 12.88 4.34
N GLN A 294 18.07 14.12 4.18
CA GLN A 294 17.82 14.87 2.94
C GLN A 294 18.50 14.20 1.75
N THR A 295 19.72 13.67 1.93
CA THR A 295 20.44 12.92 0.90
C THR A 295 19.62 11.75 0.33
N PHE A 296 18.91 10.99 1.19
CA PHE A 296 18.04 9.92 0.72
C PHE A 296 16.91 10.47 -0.16
N THR A 297 16.25 11.53 0.31
CA THR A 297 15.11 12.10 -0.42
C THR A 297 15.51 12.62 -1.80
N ASP A 298 16.64 13.34 -1.86
CA ASP A 298 17.15 13.92 -3.09
C ASP A 298 17.63 12.81 -4.04
N GLU A 299 18.35 11.84 -3.52
CA GLU A 299 18.88 10.73 -4.30
C GLU A 299 17.79 9.80 -4.82
N PHE A 300 16.79 9.48 -3.98
CA PHE A 300 15.66 8.69 -4.43
C PHE A 300 14.85 9.41 -5.52
N GLY A 301 14.70 10.73 -5.42
CA GLY A 301 14.10 11.55 -6.46
C GLY A 301 14.83 11.40 -7.80
N ARG A 302 16.18 11.48 -7.76
CA ARG A 302 17.04 11.29 -8.93
C ARG A 302 16.95 9.86 -9.51
N LEU A 303 16.92 8.84 -8.65
CA LEU A 303 16.75 7.46 -9.10
C LEU A 303 15.38 7.23 -9.74
N PHE A 304 14.34 7.84 -9.20
CA PHE A 304 13.00 7.77 -9.79
C PHE A 304 12.94 8.45 -11.16
N GLU A 305 13.62 9.58 -11.32
CA GLU A 305 13.73 10.25 -12.61
C GLU A 305 14.44 9.37 -13.65
N HIS A 306 15.56 8.77 -13.31
CA HIS A 306 16.26 7.83 -14.20
C HIS A 306 15.42 6.59 -14.51
N TYR A 307 14.64 6.12 -13.58
CA TYR A 307 13.70 5.02 -13.80
C TYR A 307 12.67 5.36 -14.89
N LEU A 308 12.07 6.54 -14.82
CA LEU A 308 11.11 7.00 -15.84
C LEU A 308 11.78 7.14 -17.21
N GLU A 309 12.99 7.67 -17.25
CA GLU A 309 13.76 7.76 -18.51
C GLU A 309 13.98 6.37 -19.13
N GLU A 310 14.43 5.39 -18.35
CA GLU A 310 14.59 4.00 -18.81
C GLU A 310 13.25 3.39 -19.28
N LEU A 311 12.18 3.70 -18.59
CA LEU A 311 10.83 3.26 -18.95
C LEU A 311 10.42 3.83 -20.33
N PHE A 312 10.56 5.13 -20.55
CA PHE A 312 10.25 5.79 -21.81
C PHE A 312 11.10 5.27 -22.96
N ILE A 313 12.40 5.07 -22.73
CA ILE A 313 13.30 4.44 -23.70
C ILE A 313 12.83 3.04 -24.07
N SER A 314 12.50 2.22 -23.07
CA SER A 314 12.13 0.82 -23.28
C SER A 314 10.87 0.65 -24.12
N TYR A 315 9.91 1.55 -23.95
CA TYR A 315 8.66 1.60 -24.71
C TYR A 315 8.74 2.50 -25.95
N LYS A 316 9.90 3.09 -26.25
CA LYS A 316 10.12 3.96 -27.41
C LYS A 316 9.14 5.14 -27.46
N VAL A 317 8.77 5.65 -26.32
CA VAL A 317 7.97 6.87 -26.22
C VAL A 317 8.88 8.07 -26.51
N ASN A 318 8.40 9.01 -27.33
CA ASN A 318 9.12 10.26 -27.56
C ASN A 318 8.98 11.16 -26.33
N TYR A 319 10.10 11.51 -25.72
CA TYR A 319 10.15 12.31 -24.50
C TYR A 319 11.27 13.35 -24.55
N GLU A 320 11.07 14.43 -23.85
CA GLU A 320 12.07 15.43 -23.56
C GLU A 320 12.10 15.70 -22.07
N LYS A 321 13.29 15.69 -21.49
CA LYS A 321 13.49 16.19 -20.13
C LYS A 321 13.48 17.71 -20.17
N VAL A 322 12.55 18.33 -19.47
CA VAL A 322 12.42 19.79 -19.47
C VAL A 322 13.58 20.40 -18.67
N PRO A 323 14.38 21.30 -19.27
CA PRO A 323 15.48 21.91 -18.57
C PRO A 323 15.04 22.73 -17.36
N GLU A 324 15.71 22.54 -16.22
CA GLU A 324 15.53 23.40 -15.06
C GLU A 324 15.99 24.83 -15.37
N GLU A 325 15.12 25.80 -15.14
CA GLU A 325 15.44 27.22 -15.20
C GLU A 325 15.18 27.88 -13.82
N LYS A 326 15.33 29.23 -13.77
CA LYS A 326 15.07 30.01 -12.56
C LYS A 326 13.67 29.80 -12.00
N GLU A 327 12.68 29.66 -12.90
CA GLU A 327 11.33 29.23 -12.54
C GLU A 327 11.23 27.71 -12.69
N LYS A 328 10.74 27.05 -11.65
CA LYS A 328 10.66 25.59 -11.63
C LYS A 328 9.63 25.13 -12.64
N ARG A 329 10.06 24.31 -13.58
CA ARG A 329 9.25 23.69 -14.63
C ARG A 329 8.88 22.25 -14.27
N ALA A 330 7.97 21.67 -15.02
CA ALA A 330 7.67 20.23 -14.97
C ALA A 330 8.90 19.42 -15.41
N ASP A 331 8.97 18.16 -15.02
CA ASP A 331 10.15 17.33 -15.29
C ASP A 331 10.19 16.80 -16.73
N TRP A 332 9.03 16.44 -17.29
CA TRP A 332 8.94 15.73 -18.56
C TRP A 332 7.91 16.31 -19.52
N HIS A 333 8.26 16.31 -20.81
CA HIS A 333 7.34 16.53 -21.91
C HIS A 333 7.35 15.29 -22.82
N LEU A 334 6.20 14.62 -22.94
CA LEU A 334 6.02 13.49 -23.85
C LEU A 334 5.23 13.92 -25.07
N THR A 335 5.63 13.43 -26.25
CA THR A 335 4.89 13.58 -27.50
C THR A 335 4.46 12.20 -27.98
N ILE A 336 3.18 11.89 -27.88
CA ILE A 336 2.61 10.59 -28.26
C ILE A 336 1.52 10.80 -29.32
N GLY A 337 1.85 10.50 -30.59
CA GLY A 337 1.00 10.87 -31.70
C GLY A 337 0.87 12.39 -31.81
N HIS A 338 -0.34 12.90 -31.70
CA HIS A 338 -0.63 14.34 -31.67
C HIS A 338 -0.84 14.92 -30.26
N TYR A 339 -0.73 14.07 -29.23
CA TYR A 339 -0.90 14.48 -27.83
C TYR A 339 0.41 15.00 -27.25
N ASN A 340 0.35 16.15 -26.59
CA ASN A 340 1.39 16.67 -25.73
C ASN A 340 1.04 16.38 -24.28
N ILE A 341 1.95 15.80 -23.53
CA ILE A 341 1.72 15.41 -22.14
C ILE A 341 2.86 15.97 -21.29
N LEU A 342 2.53 16.80 -20.33
CA LEU A 342 3.47 17.30 -19.32
C LEU A 342 3.36 16.46 -18.07
N ILE A 343 4.49 16.03 -17.51
CA ILE A 343 4.52 15.26 -16.28
C ILE A 343 5.41 15.97 -15.26
N GLU A 344 4.85 16.26 -14.11
CA GLU A 344 5.59 16.65 -12.92
C GLU A 344 5.69 15.47 -11.96
N GLN A 345 6.89 14.97 -11.73
CA GLN A 345 7.09 13.81 -10.85
C GLN A 345 7.29 14.21 -9.40
N LYS A 346 6.72 13.45 -8.50
CA LYS A 346 6.86 13.59 -7.06
C LYS A 346 7.31 12.27 -6.45
N SER A 347 8.58 12.20 -6.09
CA SER A 347 9.16 11.06 -5.37
C SER A 347 8.79 11.04 -3.88
N ALA A 348 8.07 12.06 -3.42
CA ALA A 348 7.63 12.14 -2.03
C ALA A 348 6.79 10.92 -1.67
N VAL A 349 7.35 10.10 -0.79
CA VAL A 349 6.62 9.04 -0.12
C VAL A 349 6.09 9.63 1.17
N LEU A 350 4.78 9.60 1.37
CA LEU A 350 4.22 10.04 2.65
C LEU A 350 4.90 9.28 3.79
N PRO A 351 5.30 9.97 4.86
CA PRO A 351 5.80 9.31 6.06
C PRO A 351 4.83 8.22 6.52
N ILE A 352 5.37 7.11 6.97
CA ILE A 352 4.57 5.95 7.36
C ILE A 352 3.52 6.30 8.42
N ASN A 353 3.84 7.19 9.33
CA ASN A 353 2.92 7.71 10.33
C ASN A 353 1.76 8.55 9.72
N ILE A 354 2.00 9.29 8.65
CA ILE A 354 0.93 10.04 7.95
C ILE A 354 0.03 9.09 7.15
N LYS A 355 0.61 8.09 6.49
CA LYS A 355 -0.17 7.04 5.80
C LYS A 355 -1.05 6.21 6.75
N GLN A 356 -0.73 6.22 8.01
CA GLN A 356 -1.12 5.21 8.97
C GLN A 356 -1.86 5.76 10.18
N GLN A 357 -1.86 7.06 10.38
CA GLN A 357 -2.55 7.68 11.51
C GLN A 357 -3.58 8.69 11.00
N LEU A 358 -4.84 8.31 11.02
CA LEU A 358 -5.97 9.24 10.92
C LEU A 358 -5.87 10.41 11.92
N THR A 359 -5.05 10.25 12.95
CA THR A 359 -4.83 11.24 14.02
C THR A 359 -3.98 12.43 13.60
N ASP A 360 -3.19 12.35 12.52
CA ASP A 360 -2.39 13.48 12.03
C ASP A 360 -2.86 14.02 10.68
N PHE A 361 -4.17 14.20 10.58
CA PHE A 361 -4.81 14.76 9.39
C PHE A 361 -4.28 16.15 9.02
N LYS A 362 -3.92 16.98 10.02
CA LYS A 362 -3.35 18.31 9.76
C LYS A 362 -1.99 18.23 9.04
N ALA A 363 -1.15 17.27 9.43
CA ALA A 363 0.12 17.05 8.75
C ALA A 363 -0.10 16.50 7.33
N TYR A 364 -1.04 15.56 7.14
CA TYR A 364 -1.43 15.04 5.83
C TYR A 364 -1.92 16.16 4.90
N LYS A 365 -2.89 16.96 5.35
CA LYS A 365 -3.41 18.11 4.61
C LYS A 365 -2.31 19.07 4.17
N LYS A 366 -1.39 19.42 5.08
CA LYS A 366 -0.27 20.31 4.80
C LYS A 366 0.67 19.77 3.73
N GLU A 367 1.03 18.50 3.81
CA GLU A 367 1.94 17.88 2.85
C GLU A 367 1.29 17.69 1.48
N VAL A 368 0.02 17.26 1.43
CA VAL A 368 -0.75 17.14 0.19
C VAL A 368 -0.86 18.51 -0.49
N HIS A 369 -1.35 19.52 0.23
CA HIS A 369 -1.51 20.85 -0.33
C HIS A 369 -0.19 21.40 -0.88
N LYS A 370 0.89 21.35 -0.09
CA LYS A 370 2.20 21.83 -0.51
C LYS A 370 2.71 21.11 -1.76
N THR A 371 2.58 19.80 -1.81
CA THR A 371 3.12 18.97 -2.91
C THR A 371 2.34 19.19 -4.20
N ILE A 372 1.03 19.17 -4.14
CA ILE A 372 0.16 19.35 -5.31
C ILE A 372 0.19 20.78 -5.82
N HIS A 373 0.07 21.77 -4.93
CA HIS A 373 0.18 23.18 -5.30
C HIS A 373 1.45 23.48 -6.08
N LYS A 374 2.58 22.95 -5.58
CA LYS A 374 3.86 23.11 -6.27
C LYS A 374 3.86 22.46 -7.66
N ALA A 375 3.29 21.24 -7.77
CA ALA A 375 3.21 20.52 -9.03
C ALA A 375 2.34 21.24 -10.05
N LEU A 376 1.16 21.75 -9.65
CA LEU A 376 0.27 22.54 -10.49
C LEU A 376 0.99 23.79 -11.03
N THR A 377 1.68 24.52 -10.15
CA THR A 377 2.45 25.71 -10.53
C THR A 377 3.52 25.38 -11.58
N GLN A 378 4.26 24.28 -11.40
CA GLN A 378 5.31 23.86 -12.33
C GLN A 378 4.74 23.48 -13.71
N LEU A 379 3.62 22.76 -13.75
CA LEU A 379 2.93 22.39 -14.97
C LEU A 379 2.43 23.62 -15.75
N GLU A 380 1.82 24.60 -15.05
CA GLU A 380 1.35 25.86 -15.65
C GLU A 380 2.50 26.69 -16.22
N THR A 381 3.59 26.81 -15.46
CA THR A 381 4.78 27.53 -15.91
C THR A 381 5.34 26.90 -17.17
N THR A 382 5.43 25.57 -17.21
CA THR A 382 5.98 24.84 -18.37
C THR A 382 5.11 25.03 -19.62
N GLU A 383 3.77 24.91 -19.52
CA GLU A 383 2.87 25.13 -20.64
C GLU A 383 3.07 26.52 -21.24
N LYS A 384 3.16 27.55 -20.39
CA LYS A 384 3.34 28.94 -20.80
C LYS A 384 4.68 29.21 -21.44
N ASP A 385 5.76 28.73 -20.81
CA ASP A 385 7.13 29.01 -21.23
C ASP A 385 7.49 28.29 -22.53
N LEU A 386 7.02 27.05 -22.70
CA LEU A 386 7.29 26.26 -23.89
C LEU A 386 6.24 26.45 -24.98
N HIS A 387 5.21 27.28 -24.75
CA HIS A 387 4.11 27.55 -25.68
C HIS A 387 3.44 26.26 -26.21
N ILE A 388 3.27 25.27 -25.36
CA ILE A 388 2.64 24.01 -25.71
C ILE A 388 1.12 24.19 -25.73
N ASP A 389 0.50 23.90 -26.88
CA ASP A 389 -0.95 24.06 -27.00
C ASP A 389 -1.69 22.92 -26.25
N LYS A 390 -2.47 23.29 -25.27
CA LYS A 390 -3.40 22.43 -24.51
C LYS A 390 -2.84 21.07 -24.11
N PRO A 391 -1.69 21.00 -23.41
CA PRO A 391 -1.14 19.71 -22.99
C PRO A 391 -2.03 19.02 -21.96
N ILE A 392 -2.00 17.69 -21.94
CA ILE A 392 -2.45 16.90 -20.80
C ILE A 392 -1.41 17.05 -19.71
N LYS A 393 -1.84 17.30 -18.47
CA LYS A 393 -0.98 17.58 -17.33
C LYS A 393 -1.13 16.50 -16.27
N ILE A 394 -0.05 15.81 -15.96
CA ILE A 394 -0.03 14.70 -15.03
C ILE A 394 0.88 15.01 -13.85
N ILE A 395 0.33 14.98 -12.65
CA ILE A 395 1.10 14.94 -11.41
C ILE A 395 1.37 13.46 -11.11
N LEU A 396 2.62 13.03 -11.33
CA LEU A 396 3.03 11.66 -11.11
C LEU A 396 3.56 11.48 -9.69
N CYS A 397 2.88 10.69 -8.89
CA CYS A 397 3.31 10.33 -7.55
C CYS A 397 3.93 8.93 -7.52
N TYR A 398 5.09 8.78 -6.86
CA TYR A 398 5.69 7.46 -6.67
C TYR A 398 4.76 6.54 -5.88
N ASP A 399 4.00 7.09 -4.96
CA ASP A 399 3.13 6.36 -4.05
C ASP A 399 1.68 6.83 -4.18
N ASN A 400 0.74 5.90 -4.00
CA ASN A 400 -0.70 6.20 -3.97
C ASN A 400 -1.06 6.95 -2.70
N TYR A 401 -1.19 8.27 -2.74
CA TYR A 401 -1.67 9.02 -1.60
C TYR A 401 -2.72 10.10 -1.93
N ILE A 402 -2.98 10.29 -3.21
CA ILE A 402 -3.98 11.26 -3.67
C ILE A 402 -4.71 10.65 -4.87
N ASP A 403 -6.02 10.70 -4.85
CA ASP A 403 -6.84 10.36 -6.01
C ASP A 403 -7.00 11.58 -6.92
N ALA A 404 -7.03 11.38 -8.23
CA ALA A 404 -7.21 12.41 -9.25
C ALA A 404 -8.46 13.26 -9.01
N ASN A 405 -9.49 12.68 -8.44
CA ASN A 405 -10.77 13.31 -8.12
C ASN A 405 -10.67 14.46 -7.15
N ILE A 406 -9.61 14.48 -6.37
CA ILE A 406 -9.40 15.52 -5.39
C ILE A 406 -9.09 16.88 -6.01
N LEU A 407 -8.46 16.92 -7.18
CA LEU A 407 -7.98 18.16 -7.76
C LEU A 407 -9.08 19.20 -7.96
N PRO A 408 -10.21 18.91 -8.64
CA PRO A 408 -11.27 19.88 -8.83
C PRO A 408 -11.93 20.33 -7.52
N HIS A 409 -12.07 19.42 -6.56
CA HIS A 409 -12.78 19.72 -5.31
C HIS A 409 -11.92 20.45 -4.27
N VAL A 410 -10.62 20.21 -4.31
CA VAL A 410 -9.69 20.65 -3.26
C VAL A 410 -8.91 21.90 -3.67
N PHE A 411 -8.62 22.05 -4.97
CA PHE A 411 -7.76 23.11 -5.48
C PHE A 411 -8.47 24.12 -6.40
N GLU A 412 -9.81 24.01 -6.58
CA GLU A 412 -10.57 24.91 -7.45
C GLU A 412 -10.39 26.38 -7.08
N GLU A 413 -10.37 26.71 -5.78
CA GLU A 413 -10.22 28.08 -5.32
C GLU A 413 -8.84 28.67 -5.64
N ASP A 414 -7.78 27.87 -5.45
CA ASP A 414 -6.40 28.30 -5.68
C ASP A 414 -5.98 28.15 -7.15
N PHE A 415 -6.54 27.15 -7.84
CA PHE A 415 -6.23 26.80 -9.23
C PHE A 415 -7.51 26.50 -10.04
N PRO A 416 -8.28 27.50 -10.44
CA PRO A 416 -9.49 27.29 -11.24
C PRO A 416 -9.25 26.50 -12.54
N VAL A 417 -8.03 26.54 -13.07
CA VAL A 417 -7.62 25.80 -14.29
C VAL A 417 -7.74 24.29 -14.18
N VAL A 418 -7.77 23.71 -12.96
CA VAL A 418 -7.97 22.27 -12.77
C VAL A 418 -9.33 21.77 -13.27
N ASN A 419 -10.26 22.69 -13.51
CA ASN A 419 -11.59 22.39 -14.04
C ASN A 419 -11.64 22.23 -15.57
N ASP A 420 -10.56 22.44 -16.28
CA ASP A 420 -10.53 22.32 -17.74
C ASP A 420 -10.42 20.85 -18.25
N GLY A 421 -10.40 19.90 -17.34
CA GLY A 421 -10.37 18.46 -17.63
C GLY A 421 -9.00 17.90 -18.01
N ARG A 422 -7.94 18.71 -18.10
CA ARG A 422 -6.61 18.28 -18.55
C ARG A 422 -5.64 17.91 -17.43
N TYR A 423 -6.03 18.03 -16.15
CA TYR A 423 -5.19 17.73 -15.00
C TYR A 423 -5.50 16.38 -14.41
N PHE A 424 -4.48 15.58 -14.20
CA PHE A 424 -4.60 14.24 -13.65
C PHE A 424 -3.56 14.02 -12.57
N VAL A 425 -3.89 13.18 -11.59
CA VAL A 425 -2.92 12.58 -10.69
C VAL A 425 -2.79 11.11 -11.06
N ALA A 426 -1.59 10.64 -11.21
CA ALA A 426 -1.31 9.23 -11.48
C ALA A 426 -0.23 8.71 -10.53
N ASN A 427 -0.30 7.44 -10.20
CA ASN A 427 0.79 6.75 -9.53
C ASN A 427 1.74 6.11 -10.55
N ILE A 428 2.88 5.62 -10.04
CA ILE A 428 3.91 5.03 -10.88
C ILE A 428 3.40 3.84 -11.71
N MET A 429 2.54 3.00 -11.13
CA MET A 429 1.97 1.84 -11.83
C MET A 429 1.08 2.28 -13.00
N GLU A 430 0.29 3.31 -12.80
CA GLU A 430 -0.58 3.85 -13.84
C GLU A 430 0.22 4.42 -15.01
N ILE A 431 1.32 5.11 -14.75
CA ILE A 431 2.21 5.62 -15.82
C ILE A 431 2.93 4.50 -16.55
N GLU A 432 3.34 3.44 -15.85
CA GLU A 432 3.92 2.26 -16.50
C GLU A 432 2.94 1.64 -17.50
N MET A 433 1.69 1.43 -17.08
CA MET A 433 0.62 0.89 -17.93
C MET A 433 0.26 1.82 -19.08
N PHE A 434 0.17 3.11 -18.80
CA PHE A 434 -0.14 4.14 -19.79
C PHE A 434 0.94 4.22 -20.87
N THR A 435 2.20 4.15 -20.48
CA THR A 435 3.36 4.16 -21.39
C THR A 435 3.40 2.89 -22.24
N GLU A 436 3.13 1.73 -21.64
CA GLU A 436 3.00 0.47 -22.37
C GLU A 436 1.86 0.54 -23.39
N LEU A 437 0.69 1.00 -22.99
CA LEU A 437 -0.47 1.12 -23.86
C LEU A 437 -0.18 2.02 -25.07
N ALA A 438 0.46 3.15 -24.83
CA ALA A 438 0.88 4.06 -25.90
C ALA A 438 1.80 3.39 -26.93
N SER A 439 2.68 2.51 -26.48
CA SER A 439 3.63 1.79 -27.32
C SER A 439 3.03 0.58 -28.04
N THR A 440 2.14 -0.15 -27.38
CA THR A 440 1.67 -1.46 -27.87
C THR A 440 0.33 -1.41 -28.58
N ASN A 441 -0.53 -0.46 -28.23
CA ASN A 441 -1.86 -0.31 -28.81
C ASN A 441 -2.30 1.17 -28.86
N PHE A 442 -1.75 1.89 -29.82
CA PHE A 442 -2.00 3.33 -29.95
C PHE A 442 -3.48 3.68 -30.16
N SER A 443 -4.25 2.86 -30.88
CA SER A 443 -5.69 3.13 -31.07
C SER A 443 -6.48 3.04 -29.75
N LEU A 444 -6.14 2.09 -28.88
CA LEU A 444 -6.75 2.02 -27.54
C LEU A 444 -6.26 3.16 -26.65
N PHE A 445 -5.00 3.58 -26.80
CA PHE A 445 -4.46 4.73 -26.10
C PHE A 445 -5.23 6.01 -26.43
N GLU A 446 -5.56 6.27 -27.70
CA GLU A 446 -6.39 7.42 -28.11
C GLU A 446 -7.76 7.39 -27.47
N ILE A 447 -8.43 6.22 -27.46
CA ILE A 447 -9.73 6.05 -26.80
C ILE A 447 -9.63 6.36 -25.29
N VAL A 448 -8.57 5.89 -24.63
CA VAL A 448 -8.32 6.15 -23.21
C VAL A 448 -8.12 7.64 -22.95
N ILE A 449 -7.32 8.33 -23.78
CA ILE A 449 -7.10 9.78 -23.65
C ILE A 449 -8.41 10.56 -23.82
N GLU A 450 -9.20 10.26 -24.84
CA GLU A 450 -10.48 10.92 -25.08
C GLU A 450 -11.45 10.68 -23.89
N ASP A 451 -11.48 9.47 -23.37
CA ASP A 451 -12.31 9.13 -22.22
C ASP A 451 -11.80 9.82 -20.94
N MET A 452 -10.49 9.91 -20.72
CA MET A 452 -9.89 10.70 -19.63
C MET A 452 -10.37 12.15 -19.66
N LEU A 453 -10.21 12.80 -20.79
CA LEU A 453 -10.58 14.22 -20.96
C LEU A 453 -12.09 14.42 -20.79
N ARG A 454 -12.91 13.50 -21.29
CA ARG A 454 -14.37 13.54 -21.17
C ARG A 454 -14.84 13.38 -19.72
N ARG A 455 -14.24 12.45 -18.98
CA ARG A 455 -14.66 12.12 -17.58
C ARG A 455 -14.15 13.13 -16.57
N ASN A 456 -13.05 13.79 -16.83
CA ASN A 456 -12.40 14.71 -15.88
C ASN A 456 -13.00 16.14 -15.94
N THR A 457 -14.25 16.28 -16.34
CA THR A 457 -14.95 17.57 -16.31
C THR A 457 -15.76 17.72 -15.03
N LYS A 458 -15.90 18.96 -14.53
CA LYS A 458 -16.62 19.27 -13.30
C LYS A 458 -18.04 18.70 -13.27
N ASP A 459 -18.69 18.65 -14.44
CA ASP A 459 -20.09 18.22 -14.56
C ASP A 459 -20.24 16.69 -14.51
N ASN A 460 -19.18 15.93 -14.82
CA ASN A 460 -19.23 14.47 -14.84
C ASN A 460 -18.76 13.83 -13.52
N GLY A 461 -18.10 14.55 -12.63
CA GLY A 461 -17.83 14.21 -11.21
C GLY A 461 -17.29 12.80 -10.88
N GLU A 462 -17.15 11.93 -11.90
CA GLU A 462 -16.76 10.52 -11.76
C GLU A 462 -15.27 10.33 -11.60
N GLY A 463 -14.54 11.38 -11.24
CA GLY A 463 -13.11 11.35 -11.11
C GLY A 463 -12.58 9.94 -10.88
N LEU A 464 -12.10 9.32 -11.93
CA LEU A 464 -11.65 7.94 -11.91
C LEU A 464 -10.13 7.91 -12.04
N SER A 465 -9.48 6.99 -11.34
CA SER A 465 -8.07 6.74 -11.52
C SER A 465 -7.78 6.39 -12.99
N LEU A 466 -6.60 6.73 -13.47
CA LEU A 466 -6.17 6.39 -14.83
C LEU A 466 -6.29 4.89 -15.10
N LEU A 467 -5.99 4.05 -14.12
CA LEU A 467 -6.17 2.61 -14.18
C LEU A 467 -7.63 2.21 -14.44
N LYS A 468 -8.58 2.85 -13.75
CA LYS A 468 -10.01 2.56 -13.94
C LYS A 468 -10.45 2.90 -15.36
N ILE A 469 -10.03 4.06 -15.87
CA ILE A 469 -10.35 4.49 -17.24
C ILE A 469 -9.77 3.51 -18.27
N MET A 470 -8.51 3.10 -18.09
CA MET A 470 -7.89 2.10 -18.98
C MET A 470 -8.66 0.79 -19.00
N ARG A 471 -9.08 0.30 -17.83
CA ARG A 471 -9.85 -0.95 -17.71
C ARG A 471 -11.24 -0.86 -18.33
N ASP A 472 -11.95 0.22 -18.09
CA ASP A 472 -13.28 0.44 -18.64
C ASP A 472 -13.26 0.44 -20.19
N ASN A 473 -12.13 0.83 -20.77
CA ASN A 473 -11.88 0.83 -22.21
C ASN A 473 -11.24 -0.49 -22.72
N GLY A 474 -11.16 -1.53 -21.89
CA GLY A 474 -10.74 -2.87 -22.31
C GLY A 474 -9.21 -3.12 -22.24
N TYR A 475 -8.45 -2.27 -21.54
CA TYR A 475 -7.03 -2.57 -21.28
C TYR A 475 -6.89 -3.85 -20.45
N ASN A 476 -6.15 -4.83 -20.99
CA ASN A 476 -5.89 -6.09 -20.30
C ASN A 476 -4.55 -6.04 -19.54
N LYS A 477 -4.60 -6.32 -18.25
CA LYS A 477 -3.45 -6.28 -17.36
C LYS A 477 -2.38 -7.33 -17.64
N ASP A 478 -2.74 -8.46 -18.24
CA ASP A 478 -1.81 -9.58 -18.43
C ASP A 478 -0.65 -9.23 -19.36
N SER A 479 -0.80 -8.17 -20.17
CA SER A 479 0.25 -7.65 -21.06
C SER A 479 1.29 -6.74 -20.38
N TYR A 480 1.00 -6.25 -19.18
CA TYR A 480 1.77 -5.21 -18.47
C TYR A 480 3.26 -5.53 -18.24
N TRP A 481 3.63 -6.81 -18.20
CA TRP A 481 4.99 -7.24 -17.90
C TRP A 481 5.89 -7.39 -19.14
N THR A 482 5.55 -6.73 -20.23
CA THR A 482 6.28 -6.90 -21.49
C THR A 482 7.61 -6.17 -21.55
N SER A 483 7.83 -5.13 -20.73
CA SER A 483 9.08 -4.38 -20.79
C SER A 483 10.30 -5.22 -20.40
N PRO A 484 11.34 -5.24 -21.26
CA PRO A 484 12.60 -5.95 -21.01
C PRO A 484 13.35 -5.44 -19.77
N ILE A 485 13.12 -4.18 -19.33
CA ILE A 485 13.80 -3.63 -18.15
C ILE A 485 13.55 -4.46 -16.89
N PHE A 486 12.46 -5.21 -16.84
CA PHE A 486 12.10 -6.03 -15.69
C PHE A 486 12.60 -7.48 -15.76
N ASP A 487 13.21 -7.90 -16.86
CA ASP A 487 13.53 -9.33 -17.11
C ASP A 487 14.50 -9.90 -16.09
N GLU A 488 15.47 -9.12 -15.61
CA GLU A 488 16.40 -9.56 -14.56
C GLU A 488 15.64 -10.00 -13.31
N TYR A 489 14.68 -9.21 -12.86
CA TYR A 489 13.94 -9.45 -11.62
C TYR A 489 12.79 -10.44 -11.79
N LYS A 490 12.22 -10.55 -12.99
CA LYS A 490 11.32 -11.66 -13.33
C LYS A 490 12.05 -13.00 -13.23
N ASN A 491 13.29 -13.06 -13.72
CA ASN A 491 14.13 -14.24 -13.62
C ASN A 491 14.53 -14.53 -12.16
N LEU A 492 14.79 -13.48 -11.35
CA LEU A 492 15.02 -13.63 -9.92
C LEU A 492 13.80 -14.23 -9.21
N LEU A 493 12.60 -13.73 -9.49
CA LEU A 493 11.36 -14.28 -8.89
C LEU A 493 11.12 -15.73 -9.34
N LYS A 494 11.44 -16.05 -10.58
CA LYS A 494 11.40 -17.44 -11.07
C LYS A 494 12.39 -18.32 -10.32
N ASP A 495 13.65 -17.87 -10.14
CA ASP A 495 14.66 -18.61 -9.37
C ASP A 495 14.19 -18.81 -7.90
N ILE A 496 13.64 -17.78 -7.27
CA ILE A 496 13.08 -17.89 -5.92
C ILE A 496 11.94 -18.91 -5.86
N LYS A 497 11.02 -18.88 -6.83
CA LYS A 497 9.95 -19.87 -6.96
C LYS A 497 10.51 -21.29 -7.08
N ASP A 498 11.53 -21.47 -7.92
CA ASP A 498 12.18 -22.78 -8.14
C ASP A 498 12.95 -23.29 -6.91
N ARG A 499 13.39 -22.39 -6.03
CA ARG A 499 14.01 -22.72 -4.72
C ARG A 499 12.99 -23.08 -3.65
N HIS A 500 11.71 -22.80 -3.85
CA HIS A 500 10.66 -23.16 -2.92
C HIS A 500 10.11 -24.55 -3.25
N LYS A 501 10.34 -25.54 -2.38
CA LYS A 501 10.00 -26.96 -2.62
C LYS A 501 8.52 -27.20 -2.94
N PHE A 502 7.62 -26.38 -2.39
CA PHE A 502 6.17 -26.50 -2.64
C PHE A 502 5.80 -26.47 -4.12
N PHE A 503 6.56 -25.73 -4.94
CA PHE A 503 6.31 -25.64 -6.38
C PHE A 503 6.97 -26.76 -7.19
N LYS A 504 7.89 -27.52 -6.59
CA LYS A 504 8.56 -28.64 -7.25
C LYS A 504 7.73 -29.92 -7.24
N ASP A 505 6.82 -30.04 -6.28
CA ASP A 505 6.02 -31.25 -6.05
C ASP A 505 4.61 -31.15 -6.68
N LYS A 506 4.35 -30.09 -7.45
CA LYS A 506 3.16 -29.88 -8.29
C LYS A 506 3.52 -29.70 -9.75
#